data_fe81f871a8e5e231e907430735e12448
#
_entry.id   fe81f871a8e5e231e907430735e12448
#
_cell.length_a   1.000
_cell.length_b   1.000
_cell.length_c   1.000
_cell.angle_alpha   90.00
_cell.angle_beta   90.00
_cell.angle_gamma   90.00
#
_symmetry.space_group_name_H-M   'P 1'
#
loop_
_entity.id
_entity.type
_entity.pdbx_description
1 polymer ?
#
loop_
_entity_poly.entity_id
_entity_poly.type
_entity_poly.pdbx_seq_one_letter_code
_entity_poly.pdbx_strand_id
1 'polypeptide(L)'
;MKICIVFGHYNTKNSFNASVRDTFIDEAKNIGHEVDLINLFDEEEQLPFYRSDINPPPKLVTDYRNRLEDADVMFLMSACHNLRMSGVLENWIDWVLHPTWFFSYKSLLPDSKFFGNYGYPVAGAMKNKIGIVSMTYGGPMISYFNFSLFDNIPYRRLKKSVFQLGGLKTKYLRFYSVLPNMKKSEFEKHMQKVRKFARSIK
;
A
#
# COMPACT_ATOMS: atom_id res chain seq x y z
N MET A 1 5.02 14.90 -9.89
CA MET A 1 4.97 14.32 -8.53
C MET A 1 5.95 13.18 -8.47
N LYS A 2 6.48 12.91 -7.28
CA LYS A 2 7.31 11.73 -7.01
C LYS A 2 6.45 10.62 -6.41
N ILE A 3 6.46 9.44 -7.03
CA ILE A 3 5.63 8.28 -6.67
C ILE A 3 6.54 7.15 -6.20
N CYS A 4 6.43 6.76 -4.94
CA CYS A 4 7.12 5.60 -4.41
C CYS A 4 6.18 4.38 -4.46
N ILE A 5 6.52 3.39 -5.28
CA ILE A 5 5.77 2.14 -5.43
C ILE A 5 6.42 1.06 -4.58
N VAL A 6 5.64 0.41 -3.73
CA VAL A 6 6.06 -0.77 -2.96
C VAL A 6 5.35 -1.99 -3.53
N PHE A 7 6.10 -2.83 -4.22
CA PHE A 7 5.59 -4.00 -4.93
C PHE A 7 5.87 -5.27 -4.15
N GLY A 8 4.80 -5.91 -3.68
CA GLY A 8 4.86 -7.12 -2.86
C GLY A 8 4.25 -8.34 -3.56
N HIS A 9 4.76 -8.73 -4.76
CA HIS A 9 4.32 -9.93 -5.45
C HIS A 9 5.52 -10.77 -5.90
N TYR A 10 5.52 -12.07 -5.59
CA TYR A 10 6.66 -12.98 -5.80
C TYR A 10 7.06 -13.14 -7.28
N ASN A 11 6.10 -13.13 -8.19
CA ASN A 11 6.38 -13.16 -9.61
C ASN A 11 6.52 -11.72 -10.13
N THR A 12 7.75 -11.22 -10.13
CA THR A 12 8.10 -9.83 -10.40
C THR A 12 8.14 -9.49 -11.89
N LYS A 13 8.09 -10.49 -12.79
CA LYS A 13 8.23 -10.31 -14.25
C LYS A 13 7.00 -10.77 -15.04
N ASN A 14 6.50 -11.97 -14.76
CA ASN A 14 5.50 -12.65 -15.59
C ASN A 14 4.18 -12.84 -14.82
N SER A 15 3.61 -11.76 -14.32
CA SER A 15 2.33 -11.80 -13.61
C SER A 15 1.44 -10.63 -14.01
N PHE A 16 0.15 -10.79 -13.78
CA PHE A 16 -0.80 -9.69 -13.95
C PHE A 16 -0.42 -8.47 -13.09
N ASN A 17 0.04 -8.69 -11.85
CA ASN A 17 0.49 -7.62 -10.97
C ASN A 17 1.73 -6.90 -11.53
N ALA A 18 2.69 -7.63 -12.11
CA ALA A 18 3.84 -7.04 -12.78
C ALA A 18 3.39 -6.19 -13.98
N SER A 19 2.47 -6.68 -14.80
CA SER A 19 1.91 -5.91 -15.92
C SER A 19 1.20 -4.64 -15.47
N VAL A 20 0.46 -4.68 -14.35
CA VAL A 20 -0.18 -3.50 -13.75
C VAL A 20 0.87 -2.50 -13.29
N ARG A 21 1.92 -2.97 -12.60
CA ARG A 21 3.03 -2.13 -12.16
C ARG A 21 3.72 -1.44 -13.33
N ASP A 22 4.13 -2.22 -14.32
CA ASP A 22 4.91 -1.72 -15.46
C ASP A 22 4.08 -0.75 -16.31
N THR A 23 2.82 -1.09 -16.61
CA THR A 23 1.91 -0.17 -17.30
C THR A 23 1.68 1.14 -16.55
N PHE A 24 1.60 1.07 -15.21
CA PHE A 24 1.47 2.27 -14.38
C PHE A 24 2.74 3.12 -14.42
N ILE A 25 3.91 2.49 -14.27
CA ILE A 25 5.21 3.17 -14.30
C ILE A 25 5.42 3.89 -15.64
N ASP A 26 5.19 3.18 -16.74
CA ASP A 26 5.34 3.74 -18.08
C ASP A 26 4.43 4.95 -18.29
N GLU A 27 3.16 4.83 -17.93
CA GLU A 27 2.20 5.93 -18.08
C GLU A 27 2.52 7.10 -17.15
N ALA A 28 2.89 6.85 -15.90
CA ALA A 28 3.25 7.88 -14.94
C ALA A 28 4.48 8.67 -15.40
N LYS A 29 5.52 7.99 -15.91
CA LYS A 29 6.71 8.64 -16.50
C LYS A 29 6.36 9.43 -17.75
N ASN A 30 5.52 8.90 -18.62
CA ASN A 30 5.09 9.57 -19.87
C ASN A 30 4.38 10.91 -19.61
N ILE A 31 3.71 11.04 -18.46
CA ILE A 31 3.04 12.30 -18.07
C ILE A 31 3.88 13.16 -17.10
N GLY A 32 5.17 12.85 -16.95
CA GLY A 32 6.12 13.66 -16.22
C GLY A 32 6.20 13.43 -14.72
N HIS A 33 5.76 12.24 -14.23
CA HIS A 33 5.99 11.86 -12.83
C HIS A 33 7.34 11.15 -12.68
N GLU A 34 8.01 11.37 -11.57
CA GLU A 34 9.14 10.57 -11.12
C GLU A 34 8.62 9.32 -10.40
N VAL A 35 9.20 8.16 -10.70
CA VAL A 35 8.77 6.90 -10.09
C VAL A 35 9.98 6.20 -9.46
N ASP A 36 9.86 5.94 -8.18
CA ASP A 36 10.77 5.13 -7.37
C ASP A 36 10.10 3.79 -7.06
N LEU A 37 10.77 2.68 -7.38
CA LEU A 37 10.23 1.33 -7.20
C LEU A 37 10.99 0.58 -6.11
N ILE A 38 10.28 0.15 -5.08
CA ILE A 38 10.72 -0.83 -4.09
C ILE A 38 10.08 -2.17 -4.47
N ASN A 39 10.88 -3.10 -4.96
CA ASN A 39 10.43 -4.44 -5.32
C ASN A 39 10.85 -5.43 -4.23
N LEU A 40 9.97 -5.72 -3.30
CA LEU A 40 10.29 -6.45 -2.07
C LEU A 40 10.82 -7.88 -2.27
N PHE A 41 10.67 -8.46 -3.45
CA PHE A 41 11.22 -9.78 -3.78
C PHE A 41 12.55 -9.73 -4.54
N ASP A 42 12.92 -8.57 -5.06
CA ASP A 42 14.16 -8.37 -5.82
C ASP A 42 15.21 -7.57 -5.01
N GLU A 43 14.88 -7.12 -3.78
CA GLU A 43 15.84 -6.47 -2.89
C GLU A 43 16.92 -7.46 -2.45
N GLU A 44 18.18 -7.05 -2.48
CA GLU A 44 19.33 -7.89 -2.06
C GLU A 44 19.26 -8.23 -0.57
N GLU A 45 18.83 -7.28 0.24
CA GLU A 45 18.62 -7.45 1.67
C GLU A 45 17.12 -7.52 1.98
N GLN A 46 16.72 -8.53 2.75
CA GLN A 46 15.33 -8.73 3.16
C GLN A 46 15.13 -8.31 4.60
N LEU A 47 14.01 -7.66 4.88
CA LEU A 47 13.61 -7.38 6.24
C LEU A 47 13.34 -8.70 7.01
N PRO A 48 13.90 -8.89 8.20
CA PRO A 48 13.53 -10.02 9.06
C PRO A 48 12.04 -9.94 9.40
N PHE A 49 11.45 -11.03 9.87
CA PHE A 49 10.08 -10.95 10.42
C PHE A 49 10.02 -9.92 11.52
N TYR A 50 8.97 -9.10 11.49
CA TYR A 50 8.80 -8.03 12.46
C TYR A 50 8.76 -8.58 13.88
N ARG A 51 9.55 -7.93 14.74
CA ARG A 51 9.62 -8.18 16.18
C ARG A 51 9.78 -6.84 16.89
N SER A 52 8.92 -6.59 17.86
CA SER A 52 8.91 -5.32 18.62
C SER A 52 10.12 -5.14 19.55
N ASP A 53 10.86 -6.23 19.84
CA ASP A 53 12.05 -6.22 20.67
C ASP A 53 13.34 -5.87 19.89
N ILE A 54 13.30 -5.79 18.57
CA ILE A 54 14.43 -5.36 17.75
C ILE A 54 14.49 -3.82 17.76
N ASN A 55 15.45 -3.28 18.50
CA ASN A 55 15.69 -1.86 18.59
C ASN A 55 17.20 -1.58 18.69
N PRO A 56 17.80 -0.78 17.79
CA PRO A 56 17.15 -0.03 16.70
C PRO A 56 16.61 -0.94 15.59
N PRO A 57 15.67 -0.45 14.79
CA PRO A 57 15.17 -1.18 13.61
C PRO A 57 16.30 -1.37 12.58
N PRO A 58 16.19 -2.39 11.68
CA PRO A 58 17.14 -2.57 10.59
C PRO A 58 17.35 -1.28 9.78
N LYS A 59 18.58 -1.03 9.33
CA LYS A 59 18.93 0.16 8.52
C LYS A 59 18.01 0.33 7.31
N LEU A 60 17.66 -0.77 6.66
CA LEU A 60 16.77 -0.83 5.52
C LEU A 60 15.40 -0.16 5.79
N VAL A 61 14.91 -0.22 7.03
CA VAL A 61 13.67 0.48 7.43
C VAL A 61 13.83 2.00 7.31
N THR A 62 14.98 2.53 7.74
CA THR A 62 15.28 3.96 7.60
C THR A 62 15.40 4.37 6.15
N ASP A 63 16.03 3.55 5.32
CA ASP A 63 16.17 3.81 3.89
C ASP A 63 14.80 3.84 3.18
N TYR A 64 13.89 2.91 3.51
CA TYR A 64 12.51 2.95 3.00
C TYR A 64 11.73 4.18 3.47
N ARG A 65 11.88 4.58 4.74
CA ARG A 65 11.23 5.78 5.27
C ARG A 65 11.70 7.04 4.56
N ASN A 66 12.99 7.19 4.33
CA ASN A 66 13.54 8.32 3.58
C ASN A 66 12.96 8.39 2.15
N ARG A 67 12.87 7.27 1.45
CA ARG A 67 12.25 7.19 0.12
C ARG A 67 10.78 7.61 0.14
N LEU A 68 10.03 7.24 1.18
CA LEU A 68 8.63 7.63 1.36
C LEU A 68 8.46 9.09 1.75
N GLU A 69 9.37 9.63 2.58
CA GLU A 69 9.34 11.06 2.95
C GLU A 69 9.58 11.97 1.76
N ASP A 70 10.42 11.53 0.82
CA ASP A 70 10.73 12.26 -0.41
C ASP A 70 9.62 12.13 -1.48
N ALA A 71 8.72 11.17 -1.35
CA ALA A 71 7.63 10.95 -2.29
C ALA A 71 6.35 11.73 -1.93
N ASP A 72 5.60 12.17 -2.94
CA ASP A 72 4.24 12.74 -2.79
C ASP A 72 3.19 11.65 -2.65
N VAL A 73 3.48 10.47 -3.20
CA VAL A 73 2.56 9.34 -3.32
C VAL A 73 3.23 8.07 -2.82
N MET A 74 2.59 7.37 -1.87
CA MET A 74 2.91 5.99 -1.51
C MET A 74 1.94 5.05 -2.21
N PHE A 75 2.44 4.11 -3.01
CA PHE A 75 1.63 3.19 -3.77
C PHE A 75 1.95 1.73 -3.41
N LEU A 76 1.08 1.08 -2.65
CA LEU A 76 1.21 -0.33 -2.27
C LEU A 76 0.54 -1.22 -3.32
N MET A 77 1.26 -2.21 -3.83
CA MET A 77 0.78 -3.14 -4.87
C MET A 77 0.96 -4.60 -4.45
N SER A 78 -0.11 -5.38 -4.46
CA SER A 78 -0.10 -6.81 -4.11
C SER A 78 -1.28 -7.57 -4.71
N ALA A 79 -1.17 -8.91 -4.75
CA ALA A 79 -2.33 -9.77 -4.84
C ALA A 79 -3.01 -9.91 -3.47
N CYS A 80 -4.31 -10.21 -3.49
CA CYS A 80 -5.07 -10.52 -2.28
C CYS A 80 -4.87 -11.99 -1.91
N HIS A 81 -4.26 -12.24 -0.76
CA HIS A 81 -4.09 -13.56 -0.17
C HIS A 81 -4.82 -13.64 1.17
N ASN A 82 -5.79 -14.54 1.30
CA ASN A 82 -6.57 -14.69 2.55
C ASN A 82 -7.11 -13.35 3.09
N LEU A 83 -7.70 -12.54 2.21
CA LEU A 83 -8.22 -11.20 2.52
C LEU A 83 -7.17 -10.19 3.02
N ARG A 84 -5.88 -10.42 2.73
CA ARG A 84 -4.75 -9.54 3.08
C ARG A 84 -3.83 -9.35 1.88
N MET A 85 -2.88 -8.46 2.01
CA MET A 85 -1.74 -8.36 1.09
C MET A 85 -0.80 -9.57 1.25
N SER A 86 0.21 -9.68 0.41
CA SER A 86 1.24 -10.70 0.56
C SER A 86 1.97 -10.56 1.91
N GLY A 87 2.43 -11.68 2.47
CA GLY A 87 3.11 -11.68 3.78
C GLY A 87 4.33 -10.76 3.81
N VAL A 88 5.11 -10.68 2.71
CA VAL A 88 6.27 -9.78 2.62
C VAL A 88 5.86 -8.30 2.71
N LEU A 89 4.75 -7.92 2.10
CA LEU A 89 4.26 -6.54 2.16
C LEU A 89 3.63 -6.22 3.52
N GLU A 90 2.96 -7.18 4.16
CA GLU A 90 2.46 -7.01 5.53
C GLU A 90 3.63 -6.83 6.51
N ASN A 91 4.69 -7.65 6.40
CA ASN A 91 5.90 -7.50 7.19
C ASN A 91 6.58 -6.13 6.97
N TRP A 92 6.63 -5.67 5.71
CA TRP A 92 7.13 -4.34 5.37
C TRP A 92 6.28 -3.23 6.02
N ILE A 93 4.95 -3.36 6.02
CA ILE A 93 4.03 -2.41 6.68
C ILE A 93 4.32 -2.35 8.17
N ASP A 94 4.48 -3.50 8.84
CA ASP A 94 4.74 -3.57 10.27
C ASP A 94 6.07 -2.89 10.65
N TRP A 95 7.11 -3.05 9.85
CA TRP A 95 8.40 -2.40 10.06
C TRP A 95 8.40 -0.91 9.74
N VAL A 96 7.94 -0.56 8.55
CA VAL A 96 8.13 0.79 7.99
C VAL A 96 7.07 1.76 8.49
N LEU A 97 5.79 1.35 8.49
CA LEU A 97 4.66 2.21 8.89
C LEU A 97 4.37 2.12 10.40
N HIS A 98 5.42 1.95 11.18
CA HIS A 98 5.37 1.80 12.62
C HIS A 98 4.94 3.11 13.33
N PRO A 99 4.29 3.02 14.52
CA PRO A 99 4.08 4.16 15.41
C PRO A 99 5.36 4.98 15.65
N THR A 100 5.19 6.24 15.96
CA THR A 100 6.20 7.29 16.12
C THR A 100 6.68 7.94 14.83
N TRP A 101 6.80 7.20 13.74
CA TRP A 101 7.13 7.75 12.42
C TRP A 101 5.89 7.97 11.55
N PHE A 102 5.07 6.94 11.39
CA PHE A 102 3.90 6.98 10.50
C PHE A 102 2.69 7.66 11.16
N PHE A 103 2.51 7.42 12.45
CA PHE A 103 1.52 8.08 13.30
C PHE A 103 1.98 8.07 14.76
N SER A 104 1.35 8.88 15.59
CA SER A 104 1.53 8.87 17.05
C SER A 104 0.18 8.95 17.75
N TYR A 105 0.15 8.75 19.05
CA TYR A 105 -1.04 8.99 19.86
C TYR A 105 -0.86 10.24 20.72
N LYS A 106 -1.87 11.11 20.72
CA LYS A 106 -1.92 12.26 21.60
C LYS A 106 -3.02 12.02 22.62
N SER A 107 -2.68 12.17 23.91
CA SER A 107 -3.65 11.97 24.98
C SER A 107 -4.83 12.96 24.86
N LEU A 108 -6.04 12.45 25.11
CA LEU A 108 -7.25 13.28 25.17
C LEU A 108 -7.30 14.12 26.46
N LEU A 109 -6.84 13.56 27.56
CA LEU A 109 -6.88 14.16 28.90
C LEU A 109 -5.58 13.82 29.63
N PRO A 110 -4.45 14.50 29.31
CA PRO A 110 -3.13 14.15 29.84
C PRO A 110 -3.05 14.18 31.37
N ASP A 111 -3.82 15.04 32.00
CA ASP A 111 -3.82 15.18 33.48
C ASP A 111 -4.80 14.23 34.19
N SER A 112 -5.55 13.42 33.45
CA SER A 112 -6.52 12.48 34.01
C SER A 112 -5.86 11.16 34.41
N LYS A 113 -5.97 10.76 35.69
CA LYS A 113 -5.52 9.46 36.17
C LYS A 113 -6.23 8.26 35.50
N PHE A 114 -7.47 8.45 35.03
CA PHE A 114 -8.27 7.41 34.39
C PHE A 114 -8.15 7.40 32.86
N PHE A 115 -8.06 8.58 32.22
CA PHE A 115 -8.11 8.76 30.78
C PHE A 115 -6.81 9.25 30.15
N GLY A 116 -5.75 9.45 30.95
CA GLY A 116 -4.45 9.93 30.47
C GLY A 116 -3.81 9.03 29.41
N ASN A 117 -4.12 7.72 29.46
CA ASN A 117 -3.64 6.73 28.49
C ASN A 117 -4.54 6.59 27.25
N TYR A 118 -5.72 7.22 27.23
CA TYR A 118 -6.61 7.23 26.07
C TYR A 118 -6.22 8.36 25.13
N GLY A 119 -5.89 8.02 23.91
CA GLY A 119 -5.44 8.97 22.92
C GLY A 119 -6.14 8.81 21.57
N TYR A 120 -5.98 9.81 20.74
CA TYR A 120 -6.38 9.77 19.34
C TYR A 120 -5.13 9.78 18.45
N PRO A 121 -5.19 9.10 17.28
CA PRO A 121 -4.05 9.05 16.39
C PRO A 121 -3.80 10.42 15.75
N VAL A 122 -2.52 10.80 15.71
CA VAL A 122 -2.03 11.99 15.02
C VAL A 122 -1.14 11.52 13.88
N ALA A 123 -1.42 11.96 12.67
CA ALA A 123 -0.66 11.60 11.49
C ALA A 123 0.80 12.09 11.58
N GLY A 124 1.74 11.22 11.20
CA GLY A 124 3.17 11.46 11.20
C GLY A 124 3.70 11.96 9.86
N ALA A 125 4.84 11.41 9.44
CA ALA A 125 5.63 11.87 8.27
C ALA A 125 4.86 11.86 6.94
N MET A 126 3.85 10.98 6.80
CA MET A 126 3.08 10.83 5.55
C MET A 126 1.79 11.69 5.49
N LYS A 127 1.59 12.59 6.43
CA LYS A 127 0.40 13.45 6.51
C LYS A 127 0.18 14.23 5.21
N ASN A 128 -1.08 14.22 4.74
CA ASN A 128 -1.56 14.90 3.53
C ASN A 128 -1.04 14.35 2.19
N LYS A 129 -0.13 13.38 2.19
CA LYS A 129 0.30 12.68 0.98
C LYS A 129 -0.80 11.78 0.43
N ILE A 130 -0.63 11.29 -0.77
CA ILE A 130 -1.57 10.36 -1.40
C ILE A 130 -1.15 8.92 -1.11
N GLY A 131 -2.07 8.13 -0.57
CA GLY A 131 -1.90 6.69 -0.41
C GLY A 131 -2.71 5.93 -1.47
N ILE A 132 -2.04 5.12 -2.29
CA ILE A 132 -2.69 4.29 -3.31
C ILE A 132 -2.52 2.82 -2.93
N VAL A 133 -3.59 2.04 -3.12
CA VAL A 133 -3.53 0.58 -3.07
C VAL A 133 -3.96 0.00 -4.40
N SER A 134 -3.12 -0.84 -5.00
CA SER A 134 -3.53 -1.77 -6.05
C SER A 134 -3.64 -3.17 -5.48
N MET A 135 -4.78 -3.80 -5.70
CA MET A 135 -5.01 -5.17 -5.25
C MET A 135 -5.73 -5.97 -6.31
N THR A 136 -5.22 -7.18 -6.57
CA THR A 136 -5.80 -8.15 -7.50
C THR A 136 -6.45 -9.29 -6.73
N TYR A 137 -7.60 -9.73 -7.20
CA TYR A 137 -8.45 -10.73 -6.57
C TYR A 137 -8.75 -11.84 -7.57
N GLY A 138 -8.57 -13.10 -7.17
CA GLY A 138 -8.91 -14.27 -8.01
C GLY A 138 -10.42 -14.46 -8.17
N GLY A 139 -11.20 -14.10 -7.15
CA GLY A 139 -12.67 -14.22 -7.18
C GLY A 139 -13.38 -12.95 -7.68
N PRO A 140 -14.71 -13.05 -7.91
CA PRO A 140 -15.55 -11.92 -8.26
C PRO A 140 -15.69 -10.93 -7.10
N MET A 141 -16.04 -9.71 -7.42
CA MET A 141 -16.17 -8.62 -6.44
C MET A 141 -17.05 -8.98 -5.24
N ILE A 142 -18.16 -9.64 -5.49
CA ILE A 142 -19.13 -9.99 -4.43
C ILE A 142 -18.54 -10.88 -3.32
N SER A 143 -17.55 -11.72 -3.63
CA SER A 143 -16.90 -12.60 -2.67
C SER A 143 -16.09 -11.89 -1.60
N TYR A 144 -15.80 -10.61 -1.80
CA TYR A 144 -14.96 -9.80 -0.89
C TYR A 144 -15.75 -8.78 -0.09
N PHE A 145 -17.05 -8.71 -0.31
CA PHE A 145 -17.95 -7.92 0.52
C PHE A 145 -18.46 -8.80 1.65
N ASN A 146 -18.27 -8.35 2.88
CA ASN A 146 -18.94 -8.97 4.02
C ASN A 146 -20.46 -8.72 3.93
N PHE A 147 -21.27 -9.29 4.79
CA PHE A 147 -22.72 -9.10 4.88
C PHE A 147 -23.20 -7.64 4.81
N SER A 148 -22.30 -6.67 4.93
CA SER A 148 -22.57 -5.29 4.53
C SER A 148 -22.21 -5.11 3.05
N LEU A 149 -23.20 -4.92 2.23
CA LEU A 149 -23.12 -4.76 0.76
C LEU A 149 -22.15 -3.67 0.26
N PHE A 150 -21.52 -2.91 1.13
CA PHE A 150 -20.76 -1.71 0.77
C PHE A 150 -19.29 -1.73 1.16
N ASP A 151 -18.78 -2.79 1.79
CA ASP A 151 -17.44 -2.76 2.37
C ASP A 151 -16.59 -3.98 1.98
N ASN A 152 -15.59 -3.75 1.15
CA ASN A 152 -14.58 -4.75 0.82
C ASN A 152 -13.58 -4.89 1.98
N ILE A 153 -13.52 -6.05 2.62
CA ILE A 153 -12.74 -6.29 3.84
C ILE A 153 -11.25 -5.92 3.70
N PRO A 154 -10.51 -6.40 2.68
CA PRO A 154 -9.09 -6.05 2.53
C PRO A 154 -8.87 -4.54 2.38
N TYR A 155 -9.76 -3.89 1.67
CA TYR A 155 -9.75 -2.48 1.44
C TYR A 155 -10.02 -1.66 2.71
N ARG A 156 -11.03 -2.05 3.48
CA ARG A 156 -11.40 -1.39 4.73
C ARG A 156 -10.24 -1.40 5.73
N ARG A 157 -9.55 -2.53 5.84
CA ARG A 157 -8.39 -2.67 6.70
C ARG A 157 -7.30 -1.66 6.32
N LEU A 158 -6.90 -1.63 5.06
CA LEU A 158 -5.86 -0.72 4.60
C LEU A 158 -6.26 0.75 4.74
N LYS A 159 -7.50 1.09 4.39
CA LYS A 159 -8.00 2.46 4.53
C LYS A 159 -7.99 2.92 5.99
N LYS A 160 -8.60 2.13 6.88
CA LYS A 160 -8.82 2.56 8.27
C LYS A 160 -7.61 2.33 9.16
N SER A 161 -6.97 1.16 9.02
CA SER A 161 -5.89 0.75 9.93
C SER A 161 -4.50 1.18 9.48
N VAL A 162 -4.33 1.57 8.21
CA VAL A 162 -3.02 2.01 7.70
C VAL A 162 -3.13 3.47 7.26
N PHE A 163 -3.80 3.76 6.17
CA PHE A 163 -3.73 5.08 5.56
C PHE A 163 -4.40 6.19 6.37
N GLN A 164 -5.52 5.90 7.02
CA GLN A 164 -6.20 6.89 7.84
C GLN A 164 -5.37 7.28 9.06
N LEU A 165 -4.67 6.33 9.69
CA LEU A 165 -3.75 6.62 10.80
C LEU A 165 -2.61 7.54 10.34
N GLY A 166 -2.03 7.30 9.18
CA GLY A 166 -0.97 8.13 8.60
C GLY A 166 -1.47 9.45 8.00
N GLY A 167 -2.78 9.70 7.98
CA GLY A 167 -3.37 10.93 7.44
C GLY A 167 -3.28 11.05 5.91
N LEU A 168 -3.22 9.92 5.18
CA LEU A 168 -3.13 9.92 3.73
C LEU A 168 -4.49 10.07 3.06
N LYS A 169 -4.50 10.79 1.93
CA LYS A 169 -5.63 10.81 1.00
C LYS A 169 -5.63 9.53 0.17
N THR A 170 -6.66 8.70 0.31
CA THR A 170 -6.62 7.33 -0.22
C THR A 170 -7.26 7.20 -1.59
N LYS A 171 -6.55 6.56 -2.53
CA LYS A 171 -7.05 6.12 -3.85
C LYS A 171 -6.87 4.61 -4.00
N TYR A 172 -7.65 3.99 -4.91
CA TYR A 172 -7.69 2.54 -5.07
C TYR A 172 -7.74 2.10 -6.52
N LEU A 173 -6.97 1.07 -6.83
CA LEU A 173 -6.96 0.39 -8.12
C LEU A 173 -7.21 -1.12 -7.87
N ARG A 174 -8.42 -1.61 -8.18
CA ARG A 174 -8.85 -2.97 -7.87
C ARG A 174 -9.16 -3.75 -9.14
N PHE A 175 -8.76 -5.03 -9.15
CA PHE A 175 -8.99 -5.95 -10.24
C PHE A 175 -9.56 -7.26 -9.69
N TYR A 176 -10.77 -7.60 -10.10
CA TYR A 176 -11.47 -8.81 -9.69
C TYR A 176 -11.45 -9.85 -10.79
N SER A 177 -11.65 -11.12 -10.44
CA SER A 177 -11.66 -12.25 -11.36
C SER A 177 -10.38 -12.36 -12.20
N VAL A 178 -9.24 -12.03 -11.59
CA VAL A 178 -7.93 -12.17 -12.23
C VAL A 178 -7.53 -13.64 -12.20
N LEU A 179 -7.72 -14.33 -13.34
CA LEU A 179 -7.46 -15.76 -13.49
C LEU A 179 -6.32 -15.99 -14.51
N PRO A 180 -5.59 -17.11 -14.41
CA PRO A 180 -4.49 -17.43 -15.33
C PRO A 180 -4.92 -17.51 -16.81
N ASN A 181 -6.18 -17.85 -17.07
CA ASN A 181 -6.77 -18.00 -18.41
C ASN A 181 -7.57 -16.78 -18.87
N MET A 182 -7.29 -15.60 -18.32
CA MET A 182 -7.94 -14.36 -18.72
C MET A 182 -7.81 -14.09 -20.20
N LYS A 183 -8.91 -13.72 -20.87
CA LYS A 183 -8.92 -13.35 -22.28
C LYS A 183 -8.07 -12.11 -22.53
N LYS A 184 -7.38 -12.07 -23.67
CA LYS A 184 -6.54 -10.92 -24.07
C LYS A 184 -7.32 -9.60 -24.06
N SER A 185 -8.59 -9.61 -24.50
CA SER A 185 -9.44 -8.42 -24.48
C SER A 185 -9.77 -7.90 -23.09
N GLU A 186 -9.89 -8.78 -22.09
CA GLU A 186 -10.10 -8.41 -20.67
C GLU A 186 -8.81 -7.85 -20.07
N PHE A 187 -7.68 -8.49 -20.37
CA PHE A 187 -6.36 -8.00 -19.97
C PHE A 187 -6.14 -6.56 -20.47
N GLU A 188 -6.39 -6.30 -21.76
CA GLU A 188 -6.23 -4.96 -22.34
C GLU A 188 -7.16 -3.92 -21.70
N LYS A 189 -8.41 -4.29 -21.39
CA LYS A 189 -9.32 -3.42 -20.63
C LYS A 189 -8.74 -3.04 -19.26
N HIS A 190 -8.11 -3.99 -18.57
CA HIS A 190 -7.46 -3.72 -17.29
C HIS A 190 -6.25 -2.79 -17.47
N MET A 191 -5.42 -2.99 -18.48
CA MET A 191 -4.28 -2.10 -18.73
C MET A 191 -4.73 -0.68 -19.12
N GLN A 192 -5.80 -0.54 -19.88
CA GLN A 192 -6.41 0.79 -20.15
C GLN A 192 -6.91 1.46 -18.85
N LYS A 193 -7.51 0.69 -17.95
CA LYS A 193 -7.90 1.20 -16.63
C LYS A 193 -6.69 1.70 -15.82
N VAL A 194 -5.56 0.98 -15.88
CA VAL A 194 -4.31 1.40 -15.22
C VAL A 194 -3.81 2.72 -15.79
N ARG A 195 -3.72 2.85 -17.12
CA ARG A 195 -3.29 4.10 -17.79
C ARG A 195 -4.20 5.27 -17.40
N LYS A 196 -5.53 5.08 -17.47
CA LYS A 196 -6.49 6.11 -17.07
C LYS A 196 -6.32 6.50 -15.59
N PHE A 197 -6.05 5.54 -14.72
CA PHE A 197 -5.82 5.79 -13.31
C PHE A 197 -4.52 6.58 -13.07
N ALA A 198 -3.42 6.22 -13.73
CA ALA A 198 -2.15 6.97 -13.65
C ALA A 198 -2.35 8.44 -14.03
N ARG A 199 -3.05 8.72 -15.14
CA ARG A 199 -3.40 10.09 -15.59
C ARG A 199 -4.26 10.88 -14.59
N SER A 200 -4.96 10.21 -13.68
CA SER A 200 -5.82 10.85 -12.68
C SER A 200 -5.08 11.27 -11.39
N ILE A 201 -3.79 10.97 -11.31
CA ILE A 201 -2.95 11.37 -10.18
C ILE A 201 -2.43 12.79 -10.46
N LYS A 202 -2.93 13.72 -9.64
CA LYS A 202 -2.60 15.15 -9.72
C LYS A 202 -2.29 15.67 -8.34
#